data_1d61bf7d49711553731f8e40fcf42795
#
_entry.id   1d61bf7d49711553731f8e40fcf42795
#
_cell.length_a   1.000
_cell.length_b   1.000
_cell.length_c   1.000
_cell.angle_alpha   90.00
_cell.angle_beta   90.00
_cell.angle_gamma   90.00
#
_symmetry.space_group_name_H-M   'P 1'
#
loop_
_entity.id
_entity.type
_entity.pdbx_description
1 polymer ?
#
loop_
_entity_poly.entity_id
_entity_poly.type
_entity_poly.pdbx_seq_one_letter_code
_entity_poly.pdbx_strand_id
1 'polypeptide(L)'
;MTSTYVAADGRYDRMTYRRVGDSGLHLPAVSLGLWHNFGDTTPTSTQRAILRRAFDLGVTHVDLANNYGPPYGSAETNFGRIFAEDFAPFRDELVISTKAGYDMWPGPYGDFG
;
A
#
# COMPACT_ATOMS: atom_id res chain seq x y z
N MET A 1 10.04 -17.83 -2.20
CA MET A 1 9.61 -18.22 -3.55
C MET A 1 9.55 -16.98 -4.43
N THR A 2 10.08 -17.10 -5.62
CA THR A 2 10.09 -15.97 -6.56
C THR A 2 8.72 -15.85 -7.23
N SER A 3 8.21 -14.64 -7.28
CA SER A 3 6.95 -14.37 -7.96
C SER A 3 7.14 -14.41 -9.48
N THR A 4 6.08 -14.79 -10.19
CA THR A 4 6.04 -14.72 -11.65
C THR A 4 5.43 -13.40 -12.16
N TYR A 5 5.14 -12.47 -11.25
CA TYR A 5 4.54 -11.21 -11.64
C TYR A 5 5.47 -10.39 -12.53
N VAL A 6 4.95 -9.95 -13.65
CA VAL A 6 5.62 -9.04 -14.58
C VAL A 6 4.77 -7.78 -14.67
N ALA A 7 5.33 -6.65 -14.24
CA ALA A 7 4.62 -5.38 -14.29
C ALA A 7 4.40 -4.94 -15.74
N ALA A 8 3.27 -4.28 -16.01
CA ALA A 8 2.94 -3.79 -17.33
C ALA A 8 3.99 -2.77 -17.81
N ASP A 9 4.46 -2.92 -19.04
CA ASP A 9 5.44 -2.00 -19.62
C ASP A 9 4.90 -0.59 -19.76
N GLY A 10 3.63 -0.47 -20.10
CA GLY A 10 2.97 0.82 -20.31
C GLY A 10 2.37 1.43 -19.04
N ARG A 11 2.75 0.98 -17.85
CA ARG A 11 2.12 1.42 -16.61
C ARG A 11 2.23 2.92 -16.34
N TYR A 12 3.23 3.57 -16.92
CA TYR A 12 3.44 5.01 -16.73
C TYR A 12 2.84 5.87 -17.84
N ASP A 13 2.23 5.26 -18.85
CA ASP A 13 1.84 6.00 -20.06
C ASP A 13 0.65 6.93 -19.86
N ARG A 14 -0.26 6.61 -18.94
CA ARG A 14 -1.52 7.34 -18.77
C ARG A 14 -1.69 8.03 -17.43
N MET A 15 -0.92 7.64 -16.42
CA MET A 15 -1.02 8.24 -15.09
C MET A 15 -0.37 9.62 -15.09
N THR A 16 -1.03 10.59 -14.46
CA THR A 16 -0.45 11.91 -14.22
C THR A 16 0.33 11.87 -12.90
N TYR A 17 1.57 12.34 -12.93
CA TYR A 17 2.41 12.45 -11.75
C TYR A 17 2.70 13.91 -11.46
N ARG A 18 2.67 14.29 -10.17
CA ARG A 18 2.90 15.64 -9.74
C ARG A 18 3.98 15.71 -8.69
N ARG A 19 4.80 16.75 -8.75
CA ARG A 19 5.81 16.98 -7.72
C ARG A 19 5.14 17.35 -6.40
N VAL A 20 5.73 16.86 -5.32
CA VAL A 20 5.31 17.21 -3.96
C VAL A 20 6.25 18.30 -3.45
N GLY A 21 5.94 19.56 -3.79
CA GLY A 21 6.77 20.70 -3.41
C GLY A 21 8.22 20.52 -3.82
N ASP A 22 9.12 20.76 -2.89
CA ASP A 22 10.56 20.64 -3.11
C ASP A 22 11.13 19.32 -2.59
N SER A 23 10.27 18.35 -2.25
CA SER A 23 10.71 17.10 -1.62
C SER A 23 11.46 16.14 -2.55
N GLY A 24 11.36 16.34 -3.87
CA GLY A 24 11.89 15.40 -4.85
C GLY A 24 10.95 14.25 -5.15
N LEU A 25 9.83 14.14 -4.45
CA LEU A 25 8.85 13.09 -4.71
C LEU A 25 7.90 13.48 -5.82
N HIS A 26 7.51 12.49 -6.61
CA HIS A 26 6.45 12.62 -7.60
C HIS A 26 5.36 11.62 -7.23
N LEU A 27 4.15 12.11 -6.98
CA LEU A 27 3.03 11.25 -6.62
C LEU A 27 2.06 11.13 -7.78
N PRO A 28 1.46 9.94 -7.97
CA PRO A 28 0.41 9.77 -8.96
C PRO A 28 -0.84 10.53 -8.56
N ALA A 29 -1.64 10.90 -9.55
CA ALA A 29 -2.92 11.59 -9.31
C ALA A 29 -3.87 10.75 -8.46
N VAL A 30 -3.71 9.42 -8.47
CA VAL A 30 -4.51 8.48 -7.70
C VAL A 30 -3.57 7.63 -6.85
N SER A 31 -3.88 7.50 -5.58
CA SER A 31 -3.15 6.65 -4.63
C SER A 31 -4.02 5.49 -4.19
N LEU A 32 -3.40 4.38 -3.79
CA LEU A 32 -4.12 3.23 -3.26
C LEU A 32 -4.04 3.24 -1.74
N GLY A 33 -5.18 3.45 -1.09
CA GLY A 33 -5.28 3.34 0.35
C GLY A 33 -5.57 1.91 0.79
N LEU A 34 -4.87 1.45 1.82
CA LEU A 34 -4.99 0.08 2.31
C LEU A 34 -5.82 -0.03 3.60
N TRP A 35 -6.70 0.93 3.84
CA TRP A 35 -7.58 0.89 5.00
C TRP A 35 -8.61 -0.22 4.88
N HIS A 36 -9.17 -0.41 3.70
CA HIS A 36 -10.16 -1.46 3.43
C HIS A 36 -9.53 -2.55 2.55
N ASN A 37 -10.02 -3.78 2.69
CA ASN A 37 -9.69 -4.91 1.83
C ASN A 37 -8.26 -5.45 1.96
N PHE A 38 -7.50 -5.05 2.97
CA PHE A 38 -6.14 -5.53 3.17
C PHE A 38 -5.92 -6.17 4.54
N GLY A 39 -6.99 -6.34 5.32
CA GLY A 39 -6.94 -7.11 6.55
C GLY A 39 -7.06 -8.61 6.30
N ASP A 40 -7.09 -9.38 7.39
CA ASP A 40 -7.09 -10.84 7.30
C ASP A 40 -8.42 -11.42 6.81
N THR A 41 -9.48 -10.60 6.74
CA THR A 41 -10.79 -11.05 6.24
C THR A 41 -10.87 -11.08 4.71
N THR A 42 -9.90 -10.50 4.03
CA THR A 42 -9.85 -10.49 2.57
C THR A 42 -8.81 -11.52 2.09
N PRO A 43 -9.16 -12.42 1.17
CA PRO A 43 -8.20 -13.40 0.67
C PRO A 43 -6.94 -12.75 0.11
N THR A 44 -5.80 -13.36 0.37
CA THR A 44 -4.50 -12.85 -0.11
C THR A 44 -4.50 -12.72 -1.64
N SER A 45 -5.13 -13.64 -2.35
CA SER A 45 -5.22 -13.58 -3.81
C SER A 45 -5.94 -12.33 -4.29
N THR A 46 -6.98 -11.90 -3.59
CA THR A 46 -7.70 -10.67 -3.91
C THR A 46 -6.83 -9.45 -3.63
N GLN A 47 -6.16 -9.41 -2.48
CA GLN A 47 -5.25 -8.33 -2.14
C GLN A 47 -4.14 -8.19 -3.19
N ARG A 48 -3.55 -9.31 -3.58
CA ARG A 48 -2.49 -9.35 -4.59
C ARG A 48 -2.99 -8.85 -5.94
N ALA A 49 -4.19 -9.26 -6.35
CA ALA A 49 -4.78 -8.82 -7.62
C ALA A 49 -5.00 -7.30 -7.64
N ILE A 50 -5.48 -6.74 -6.54
CA ILE A 50 -5.68 -5.28 -6.42
C ILE A 50 -4.36 -4.54 -6.56
N LEU A 51 -3.34 -4.99 -5.84
CA LEU A 51 -2.03 -4.34 -5.86
C LEU A 51 -1.38 -4.43 -7.24
N ARG A 52 -1.43 -5.59 -7.88
CA ARG A 52 -0.86 -5.78 -9.22
C ARG A 52 -1.57 -4.88 -10.24
N ARG A 53 -2.90 -4.85 -10.19
CA ARG A 53 -3.67 -4.02 -11.13
C ARG A 53 -3.38 -2.55 -10.92
N ALA A 54 -3.32 -2.09 -9.67
CA ALA A 54 -3.02 -0.70 -9.37
C ALA A 54 -1.65 -0.31 -9.92
N PHE A 55 -0.63 -1.12 -9.67
CA PHE A 55 0.72 -0.84 -10.16
C PHE A 55 0.77 -0.85 -11.69
N ASP A 56 0.11 -1.79 -12.32
CA ASP A 56 0.03 -1.88 -13.79
C ASP A 56 -0.64 -0.66 -14.42
N LEU A 57 -1.46 0.04 -13.65
CA LEU A 57 -2.11 1.29 -14.09
C LEU A 57 -1.31 2.54 -13.72
N GLY A 58 -0.14 2.38 -13.10
CA GLY A 58 0.71 3.51 -12.73
C GLY A 58 0.47 4.07 -11.35
N VAL A 59 -0.32 3.39 -10.51
CA VAL A 59 -0.50 3.81 -9.11
C VAL A 59 0.74 3.37 -8.32
N THR A 60 1.63 4.34 -8.07
CA THR A 60 2.92 4.09 -7.42
C THR A 60 2.93 4.47 -5.95
N HIS A 61 1.83 5.04 -5.43
CA HIS A 61 1.74 5.42 -4.03
C HIS A 61 0.75 4.52 -3.31
N VAL A 62 1.23 3.86 -2.26
CA VAL A 62 0.45 2.99 -1.39
C VAL A 62 0.44 3.60 0.00
N ASP A 63 -0.75 3.82 0.55
CA ASP A 63 -0.92 4.48 1.84
C ASP A 63 -1.44 3.51 2.89
N LEU A 64 -0.67 3.37 3.95
CA LEU A 64 -0.91 2.46 5.06
C LEU A 64 -1.07 3.21 6.38
N ALA A 65 -1.37 2.49 7.43
CA ALA A 65 -1.24 2.94 8.81
C ALA A 65 -1.01 1.71 9.70
N ASN A 66 -0.38 1.92 10.85
CA ASN A 66 -0.08 0.82 11.75
C ASN A 66 -1.32 0.13 12.30
N ASN A 67 -2.47 0.80 12.26
CA ASN A 67 -3.74 0.25 12.79
C ASN A 67 -4.71 -0.23 11.70
N TYR A 68 -4.32 -0.25 10.44
CA TYR A 68 -5.18 -0.77 9.39
C TYR A 68 -5.32 -2.29 9.48
N GLY A 69 -6.53 -2.79 9.26
CA GLY A 69 -6.86 -4.19 9.34
C GLY A 69 -8.25 -4.49 8.82
N PRO A 70 -9.07 -5.33 9.48
CA PRO A 70 -8.84 -6.06 10.72
C PRO A 70 -7.97 -7.31 10.57
N PRO A 71 -7.29 -7.77 11.63
CA PRO A 71 -7.03 -7.06 12.89
C PRO A 71 -6.01 -5.95 12.72
N TYR A 72 -5.87 -5.09 13.72
CA TYR A 72 -4.98 -3.94 13.65
C TYR A 72 -3.55 -4.36 13.37
N GLY A 73 -2.93 -3.74 12.37
CA GLY A 73 -1.58 -4.08 11.92
C GLY A 73 -1.54 -5.12 10.81
N SER A 74 -2.65 -5.81 10.52
CA SER A 74 -2.65 -6.86 9.51
C SER A 74 -2.46 -6.32 8.10
N ALA A 75 -2.92 -5.11 7.82
CA ALA A 75 -2.74 -4.52 6.49
C ALA A 75 -1.25 -4.34 6.16
N GLU A 76 -0.46 -3.81 7.09
CA GLU A 76 0.99 -3.68 6.89
C GLU A 76 1.66 -5.04 6.74
N THR A 77 1.26 -6.02 7.55
CA THR A 77 1.82 -7.37 7.47
C THR A 77 1.50 -8.02 6.14
N ASN A 78 0.25 -7.92 5.70
CA ASN A 78 -0.21 -8.52 4.45
C ASN A 78 0.45 -7.85 3.25
N PHE A 79 0.50 -6.53 3.26
CA PHE A 79 1.19 -5.77 2.20
C PHE A 79 2.67 -6.15 2.15
N GLY A 80 3.32 -6.23 3.29
CA GLY A 80 4.75 -6.59 3.35
C GLY A 80 5.03 -7.94 2.74
N ARG A 81 4.17 -8.92 2.96
CA ARG A 81 4.31 -10.25 2.38
C ARG A 81 4.18 -10.20 0.85
N ILE A 82 3.14 -9.52 0.35
CA ILE A 82 2.92 -9.41 -1.08
C ILE A 82 4.03 -8.58 -1.73
N PHE A 83 4.46 -7.51 -1.06
CA PHE A 83 5.56 -6.67 -1.54
C PHE A 83 6.84 -7.51 -1.73
N ALA A 84 7.19 -8.31 -0.72
CA ALA A 84 8.40 -9.13 -0.79
C ALA A 84 8.36 -10.13 -1.96
N GLU A 85 7.17 -10.62 -2.28
CA GLU A 85 7.00 -11.62 -3.35
C GLU A 85 6.89 -10.99 -4.73
N ASP A 86 6.18 -9.87 -4.86
CA ASP A 86 5.83 -9.30 -6.17
C ASP A 86 6.54 -7.99 -6.51
N PHE A 87 6.80 -7.13 -5.51
CA PHE A 87 7.16 -5.74 -5.75
C PHE A 87 8.56 -5.35 -5.31
N ALA A 88 9.28 -6.20 -4.62
CA ALA A 88 10.63 -5.87 -4.18
C ALA A 88 11.54 -5.39 -5.33
N PRO A 89 11.47 -5.97 -6.54
CA PRO A 89 12.26 -5.47 -7.67
C PRO A 89 11.89 -4.05 -8.12
N PHE A 90 10.71 -3.56 -7.71
CA PHE A 90 10.19 -2.25 -8.11
C PHE A 90 10.22 -1.25 -6.95
N ARG A 91 10.99 -1.53 -5.88
CA ARG A 91 10.97 -0.68 -4.68
C ARG A 91 11.25 0.79 -5.00
N ASP A 92 12.18 1.06 -5.90
CA ASP A 92 12.55 2.42 -6.26
C ASP A 92 11.47 3.17 -7.04
N GLU A 93 10.48 2.44 -7.55
CA GLU A 93 9.35 3.03 -8.27
C GLU A 93 8.16 3.30 -7.36
N LEU A 94 8.22 2.89 -6.09
CA LEU A 94 7.09 2.97 -5.18
C LEU A 94 7.34 3.99 -4.07
N VAL A 95 6.28 4.72 -3.72
CA VAL A 95 6.22 5.53 -2.52
C VAL A 95 5.28 4.83 -1.55
N ILE A 96 5.80 4.44 -0.41
CA ILE A 96 5.01 3.75 0.61
C ILE A 96 4.93 4.68 1.81
N SER A 97 3.71 5.11 2.15
CA SER A 97 3.48 5.95 3.32
C SER A 97 2.73 5.16 4.37
N THR A 98 3.07 5.42 5.62
CA THR A 98 2.35 4.86 6.75
C THR A 98 2.24 5.90 7.83
N LYS A 99 1.49 5.59 8.88
CA LYS A 99 1.16 6.52 9.95
C LYS A 99 1.23 5.80 11.29
N ALA A 100 1.58 6.54 12.32
CA ALA A 100 1.30 6.13 13.70
C ALA A 100 -0.14 6.53 13.98
N GLY A 101 -1.06 5.61 13.73
CA GLY A 101 -2.48 5.84 13.91
C GLY A 101 -2.86 5.94 15.39
N TYR A 102 -4.08 6.38 15.65
CA TYR A 102 -4.57 6.47 17.02
C TYR A 102 -4.75 5.06 17.61
N ASP A 103 -4.73 4.99 18.95
CA ASP A 103 -4.91 3.73 19.66
C ASP A 103 -6.31 3.16 19.41
N MET A 104 -6.38 1.86 19.23
CA MET A 104 -7.63 1.15 19.02
C MET A 104 -8.02 0.34 20.26
N TRP A 105 -7.42 0.64 21.39
CA TRP A 105 -7.72 0.03 22.69
C TRP A 105 -7.79 1.16 23.73
N PRO A 106 -8.46 0.93 24.87
CA PRO A 106 -8.52 1.94 25.91
C PRO A 106 -7.14 2.29 26.45
N GLY A 107 -6.84 3.57 26.49
CA GLY A 107 -5.61 4.09 27.10
C GLY A 107 -5.75 4.27 28.61
N PRO A 108 -4.80 4.98 29.24
CA PRO A 108 -4.84 5.22 30.69
C PRO A 108 -6.09 5.95 31.16
N TYR A 109 -6.76 6.64 30.27
CA TYR A 109 -7.96 7.43 30.58
C TYR A 109 -9.24 6.76 30.12
N GLY A 110 -9.18 5.51 29.66
CA GLY A 110 -10.36 4.74 29.30
C GLY A 110 -10.94 5.00 27.92
N ASP A 111 -10.29 5.82 27.09
CA ASP A 111 -10.74 6.15 25.75
C ASP A 111 -9.72 5.75 24.70
N PHE A 112 -10.17 5.76 23.42
CA PHE A 112 -9.28 5.64 22.28
C PHE A 112 -8.60 6.99 22.04
N GLY A 113 -7.35 7.03 22.10
CA GLY A 113 -6.59 8.24 21.81
C GLY A 113 -5.49 8.54 22.79
#